data_f950dfb30ea1d27755895cf5c99afc23
#
_entry.id   f950dfb30ea1d27755895cf5c99afc23
#
_cell.length_a   1.000
_cell.length_b   1.000
_cell.length_c   1.000
_cell.angle_alpha   90.00
_cell.angle_beta   90.00
_cell.angle_gamma   90.00
#
_symmetry.space_group_name_H-M   'P 1'
#
loop_
_entity.id
_entity.type
_entity.pdbx_description
1 polymer ?
#
loop_
_entity_poly.entity_id
_entity_poly.type
_entity_poly.pdbx_seq_one_letter_code
_entity_poly.pdbx_strand_id
1 'polypeptide(L)'
;MDKKLIIFIPSIEEGGVEKNLFIVSNYLIRKNVKVEILTCNNNKAKFFDKKIKFIGTSNNFWHSRSRTIKYLVCIFLLFLNLLKSKSNKLIFAFQANIYAILISKIFNAKIIVRANSAPSGWSHNMFKKKIYSFLINLADDVMVNSIQFKKDFKKIFNIKTKYIYNPFDKSLINKNNNKKNLFKKKSLKILSIGRLTSQKDHITLLKAAKLINPNLNPEILIIGKGSEYYNLKNYIKINNLKNIVKLIGYKKQPYSYIQKSNIFVLTSKYEGLPNVLLEAQYLKKYIISTSCPTGPREILLNGRAGDLFDVGDYRKLASIINKYKLNKKNISIKIRTGSKNFRRFDYFENCYKYYKFVSKNF
;
A
#
# COMPACT_ATOMS: atom_id res chain seq x y z
N MET A 1 8.62 -0.99 -34.34
CA MET A 1 8.70 -2.17 -33.45
C MET A 1 7.62 -2.08 -32.39
N ASP A 2 6.81 -3.13 -32.26
CA ASP A 2 5.70 -3.20 -31.29
C ASP A 2 6.24 -3.32 -29.85
N LYS A 3 6.31 -2.21 -29.15
CA LYS A 3 6.75 -2.14 -27.75
C LYS A 3 5.72 -2.80 -26.84
N LYS A 4 6.06 -3.95 -26.27
CA LYS A 4 5.18 -4.75 -25.43
C LYS A 4 5.65 -4.75 -23.97
N LEU A 5 4.78 -4.33 -23.06
CA LEU A 5 5.03 -4.32 -21.62
C LEU A 5 4.34 -5.51 -20.95
N ILE A 6 5.11 -6.35 -20.28
CA ILE A 6 4.58 -7.39 -19.38
C ILE A 6 4.67 -6.88 -17.94
N ILE A 7 3.55 -6.66 -17.29
CA ILE A 7 3.52 -6.36 -15.86
C ILE A 7 3.42 -7.69 -15.10
N PHE A 8 4.47 -7.99 -14.32
CA PHE A 8 4.55 -9.21 -13.53
C PHE A 8 4.03 -8.97 -12.11
N ILE A 9 2.93 -9.64 -11.76
CA ILE A 9 2.33 -9.57 -10.43
C ILE A 9 1.66 -10.92 -10.08
N PRO A 10 2.26 -11.76 -9.22
CA PRO A 10 1.79 -13.12 -8.96
C PRO A 10 0.37 -13.22 -8.40
N SER A 11 -0.10 -12.21 -7.67
CA SER A 11 -1.44 -12.22 -7.11
C SER A 11 -2.05 -10.82 -7.12
N ILE A 12 -3.27 -10.71 -7.64
CA ILE A 12 -4.06 -9.46 -7.60
C ILE A 12 -5.06 -9.60 -6.45
N GLU A 13 -4.61 -9.21 -5.26
CA GLU A 13 -5.43 -9.16 -4.05
C GLU A 13 -6.02 -7.75 -3.89
N GLU A 14 -6.70 -7.51 -2.76
CA GLU A 14 -7.35 -6.22 -2.50
C GLU A 14 -6.46 -5.37 -1.59
N GLY A 15 -5.38 -4.81 -2.16
CA GLY A 15 -4.38 -4.02 -1.43
C GLY A 15 -3.93 -2.75 -2.14
N GLY A 16 -2.99 -2.03 -1.51
CA GLY A 16 -2.48 -0.78 -2.05
C GLY A 16 -1.62 -0.96 -3.32
N VAL A 17 -0.92 -2.08 -3.45
CA VAL A 17 -0.10 -2.38 -4.63
C VAL A 17 -1.00 -2.61 -5.84
N GLU A 18 -2.04 -3.39 -5.67
CA GLU A 18 -3.02 -3.75 -6.71
C GLU A 18 -3.84 -2.53 -7.15
N LYS A 19 -4.15 -1.61 -6.22
CA LYS A 19 -4.78 -0.33 -6.56
C LYS A 19 -3.88 0.49 -7.48
N ASN A 20 -2.58 0.55 -7.19
CA ASN A 20 -1.61 1.24 -8.05
C ASN A 20 -1.43 0.53 -9.40
N LEU A 21 -1.41 -0.80 -9.41
CA LEU A 21 -1.39 -1.56 -10.66
C LEU A 21 -2.55 -1.16 -11.56
N PHE A 22 -3.77 -1.18 -11.03
CA PHE A 22 -4.98 -0.78 -11.77
C PHE A 22 -4.87 0.63 -12.36
N ILE A 23 -4.46 1.60 -11.54
CA ILE A 23 -4.32 2.99 -11.97
C ILE A 23 -3.27 3.14 -13.07
N VAL A 24 -2.09 2.56 -12.86
CA VAL A 24 -0.94 2.71 -13.76
C VAL A 24 -1.17 1.97 -15.08
N SER A 25 -1.66 0.73 -15.05
CA SER A 25 -1.89 -0.05 -16.27
C SER A 25 -2.95 0.59 -17.17
N ASN A 26 -4.06 1.07 -16.61
CA ASN A 26 -5.09 1.78 -17.38
C ASN A 26 -4.57 3.10 -17.98
N TYR A 27 -3.70 3.82 -17.28
CA TYR A 27 -3.07 5.02 -17.83
C TYR A 27 -2.11 4.69 -18.98
N LEU A 28 -1.30 3.63 -18.85
CA LEU A 28 -0.37 3.20 -19.91
C LEU A 28 -1.10 2.79 -21.19
N ILE A 29 -2.23 2.08 -21.08
CA ILE A 29 -3.10 1.75 -22.23
C ILE A 29 -3.58 3.02 -22.94
N ARG A 30 -4.02 4.03 -22.17
CA ARG A 30 -4.44 5.34 -22.75
C ARG A 30 -3.30 6.10 -23.44
N LYS A 31 -2.05 5.75 -23.15
CA LYS A 31 -0.83 6.24 -23.82
C LYS A 31 -0.33 5.29 -24.92
N ASN A 32 -1.20 4.42 -25.42
CA ASN A 32 -0.94 3.46 -26.49
C ASN A 32 0.23 2.48 -26.21
N VAL A 33 0.51 2.20 -24.92
CA VAL A 33 1.43 1.12 -24.54
C VAL A 33 0.68 -0.20 -24.59
N LYS A 34 1.15 -1.19 -25.31
CA LYS A 34 0.58 -2.56 -25.29
C LYS A 34 0.92 -3.22 -23.97
N VAL A 35 -0.06 -3.38 -23.08
CA VAL A 35 0.11 -3.93 -21.72
C VAL A 35 -0.45 -5.34 -21.64
N GLU A 36 0.38 -6.25 -21.13
CA GLU A 36 -0.03 -7.59 -20.69
C GLU A 36 0.21 -7.69 -19.18
N ILE A 37 -0.73 -8.29 -18.43
CA ILE A 37 -0.57 -8.56 -17.01
C ILE A 37 -0.40 -10.06 -16.80
N LEU A 38 0.77 -10.45 -16.29
CA LEU A 38 1.09 -11.82 -15.93
C LEU A 38 0.80 -12.04 -14.44
N THR A 39 -0.18 -12.91 -14.16
CA THR A 39 -0.66 -13.20 -12.80
C THR A 39 -1.10 -14.65 -12.70
N CYS A 40 -1.09 -15.21 -11.50
CA CYS A 40 -1.53 -16.60 -11.28
C CYS A 40 -3.00 -16.82 -11.64
N ASN A 41 -3.86 -15.79 -11.51
CA ASN A 41 -5.30 -15.94 -11.69
C ASN A 41 -5.94 -14.70 -12.34
N ASN A 42 -6.73 -14.93 -13.39
CA ASN A 42 -7.36 -13.87 -14.19
C ASN A 42 -8.69 -13.35 -13.63
N ASN A 43 -9.17 -13.83 -12.49
CA ASN A 43 -10.50 -13.50 -11.95
C ASN A 43 -10.74 -11.99 -11.76
N LYS A 44 -9.69 -11.20 -11.65
CA LYS A 44 -9.78 -9.73 -11.51
C LYS A 44 -9.67 -8.99 -12.85
N ALA A 45 -9.47 -9.68 -13.97
CA ALA A 45 -9.33 -9.06 -15.30
C ALA A 45 -10.50 -8.12 -15.65
N LYS A 46 -11.72 -8.48 -15.27
CA LYS A 46 -12.94 -7.67 -15.51
C LYS A 46 -12.93 -6.26 -14.93
N PHE A 47 -12.01 -5.95 -14.02
CA PHE A 47 -11.88 -4.61 -13.43
C PHE A 47 -10.91 -3.71 -14.17
N PHE A 48 -10.17 -4.26 -15.13
CA PHE A 48 -9.18 -3.54 -15.94
C PHE A 48 -9.75 -3.14 -17.31
N ASP A 49 -9.04 -2.28 -18.02
CA ASP A 49 -9.38 -1.93 -19.39
C ASP A 49 -9.36 -3.18 -20.28
N LYS A 50 -10.35 -3.32 -21.16
CA LYS A 50 -10.52 -4.49 -22.05
C LYS A 50 -9.34 -4.71 -23.00
N LYS A 51 -8.55 -3.67 -23.29
CA LYS A 51 -7.33 -3.75 -24.11
C LYS A 51 -6.15 -4.40 -23.39
N ILE A 52 -6.21 -4.57 -22.07
CA ILE A 52 -5.18 -5.25 -21.28
C ILE A 52 -5.34 -6.76 -21.43
N LYS A 53 -4.33 -7.43 -21.97
CA LYS A 53 -4.30 -8.89 -22.00
C LYS A 53 -3.83 -9.45 -20.67
N PHE A 54 -4.45 -10.54 -20.25
CA PHE A 54 -4.05 -11.28 -19.06
C PHE A 54 -3.39 -12.59 -19.44
N ILE A 55 -2.19 -12.84 -18.88
CA ILE A 55 -1.47 -14.10 -18.96
C ILE A 55 -1.60 -14.76 -17.59
N GLY A 56 -2.39 -15.80 -17.49
CA GLY A 56 -2.65 -16.49 -16.23
C GLY A 56 -3.67 -17.61 -16.40
N THR A 57 -4.00 -18.25 -15.29
CA THR A 57 -4.98 -19.33 -15.28
C THR A 57 -6.39 -18.78 -15.05
N SER A 58 -7.38 -19.34 -15.72
CA SER A 58 -8.80 -19.05 -15.47
C SER A 58 -9.39 -19.89 -14.33
N ASN A 59 -8.66 -20.88 -13.84
CA ASN A 59 -9.15 -21.81 -12.83
C ASN A 59 -9.14 -21.20 -11.43
N ASN A 60 -10.29 -21.26 -10.73
CA ASN A 60 -10.46 -20.81 -9.36
C ASN A 60 -9.60 -21.58 -8.34
N PHE A 61 -9.15 -22.78 -8.69
CA PHE A 61 -8.26 -23.62 -7.87
C PHE A 61 -7.04 -22.85 -7.35
N TRP A 62 -6.43 -22.01 -8.18
CA TRP A 62 -5.24 -21.24 -7.82
C TRP A 62 -5.53 -20.06 -6.90
N HIS A 63 -6.79 -19.61 -6.84
CA HIS A 63 -7.15 -18.44 -6.01
C HIS A 63 -6.98 -18.70 -4.51
N SER A 64 -7.31 -19.91 -4.05
CA SER A 64 -7.24 -20.31 -2.63
C SER A 64 -5.85 -20.75 -2.17
N ARG A 65 -4.92 -20.96 -3.10
CA ARG A 65 -3.57 -21.47 -2.80
C ARG A 65 -2.68 -20.48 -2.07
N SER A 66 -1.66 -21.02 -1.39
CA SER A 66 -0.66 -20.23 -0.66
C SER A 66 0.07 -19.25 -1.59
N ARG A 67 0.61 -18.20 -1.02
CA ARG A 67 1.36 -17.18 -1.77
C ARG A 67 2.57 -17.77 -2.51
N THR A 68 3.22 -18.76 -1.91
CA THR A 68 4.37 -19.46 -2.51
C THR A 68 3.99 -20.18 -3.80
N ILE A 69 2.88 -20.92 -3.79
CA ILE A 69 2.38 -21.63 -4.98
C ILE A 69 2.04 -20.63 -6.08
N LYS A 70 1.37 -19.52 -5.77
CA LYS A 70 1.07 -18.47 -6.75
C LYS A 70 2.35 -17.90 -7.38
N TYR A 71 3.43 -17.77 -6.61
CA TYR A 71 4.72 -17.32 -7.12
C TYR A 71 5.32 -18.34 -8.09
N LEU A 72 5.35 -19.62 -7.74
CA LEU A 72 5.87 -20.67 -8.61
C LEU A 72 5.12 -20.74 -9.94
N VAL A 73 3.80 -20.71 -9.90
CA VAL A 73 2.96 -20.67 -11.11
C VAL A 73 3.31 -19.48 -12.01
N CYS A 74 3.44 -18.28 -11.43
CA CYS A 74 3.76 -17.09 -12.22
C CYS A 74 5.19 -17.09 -12.77
N ILE A 75 6.15 -17.65 -12.04
CA ILE A 75 7.53 -17.85 -12.50
C ILE A 75 7.52 -18.77 -13.73
N PHE A 76 6.79 -19.87 -13.66
CA PHE A 76 6.65 -20.82 -14.77
C PHE A 76 5.94 -20.18 -15.98
N LEU A 77 4.86 -19.42 -15.76
CA LEU A 77 4.19 -18.70 -16.84
C LEU A 77 5.09 -17.65 -17.50
N LEU A 78 5.92 -16.95 -16.71
CA LEU A 78 6.88 -15.98 -17.23
C LEU A 78 7.95 -16.70 -18.08
N PHE A 79 8.48 -17.81 -17.59
CA PHE A 79 9.44 -18.67 -18.30
C PHE A 79 8.88 -19.12 -19.66
N LEU A 80 7.68 -19.71 -19.68
CA LEU A 80 7.04 -20.14 -20.93
C LEU A 80 6.76 -18.98 -21.90
N ASN A 81 6.39 -17.82 -21.37
CA ASN A 81 6.12 -16.64 -22.17
C ASN A 81 7.37 -16.07 -22.83
N LEU A 82 8.51 -16.10 -22.12
CA LEU A 82 9.80 -15.67 -22.65
C LEU A 82 10.37 -16.66 -23.64
N LEU A 83 10.24 -17.96 -23.37
CA LEU A 83 10.69 -19.03 -24.27
C LEU A 83 10.01 -18.95 -25.66
N LYS A 84 8.69 -18.69 -25.68
CA LYS A 84 7.89 -18.59 -26.92
C LYS A 84 8.10 -17.29 -27.72
N SER A 85 8.81 -16.32 -27.19
CA SER A 85 8.84 -14.98 -27.74
C SER A 85 10.21 -14.56 -28.26
N LYS A 86 10.29 -14.28 -29.56
CA LYS A 86 11.44 -13.60 -30.21
C LYS A 86 11.36 -12.06 -30.15
N SER A 87 10.34 -11.46 -29.49
CA SER A 87 10.10 -10.02 -29.52
C SER A 87 10.72 -9.29 -28.31
N ASN A 88 11.17 -8.03 -28.54
CA ASN A 88 11.65 -7.13 -27.47
C ASN A 88 10.52 -6.81 -26.50
N LYS A 89 10.45 -7.54 -25.38
CA LYS A 89 9.50 -7.32 -24.29
C LYS A 89 10.21 -6.64 -23.13
N LEU A 90 9.56 -5.64 -22.56
CA LEU A 90 9.95 -5.06 -21.29
C LEU A 90 9.13 -5.71 -20.18
N ILE A 91 9.78 -6.23 -19.16
CA ILE A 91 9.12 -6.79 -17.98
C ILE A 91 9.11 -5.71 -16.90
N PHE A 92 7.93 -5.48 -16.28
CA PHE A 92 7.77 -4.58 -15.16
C PHE A 92 7.27 -5.35 -13.94
N ALA A 93 8.16 -5.68 -13.02
CA ALA A 93 7.81 -6.44 -11.83
C ALA A 93 7.23 -5.54 -10.74
N PHE A 94 5.98 -5.78 -10.36
CA PHE A 94 5.28 -5.12 -9.26
C PHE A 94 5.38 -5.86 -7.93
N GLN A 95 5.62 -7.17 -7.98
CA GLN A 95 5.83 -8.05 -6.81
C GLN A 95 6.75 -9.19 -7.18
N ALA A 96 7.30 -9.89 -6.17
CA ALA A 96 8.20 -11.03 -6.36
C ALA A 96 9.41 -10.71 -7.26
N ASN A 97 9.96 -9.51 -7.10
CA ASN A 97 10.95 -8.90 -7.99
C ASN A 97 12.16 -9.80 -8.26
N ILE A 98 12.71 -10.44 -7.23
CA ILE A 98 13.91 -11.29 -7.35
C ILE A 98 13.68 -12.44 -8.35
N TYR A 99 12.55 -13.13 -8.24
CA TYR A 99 12.24 -14.25 -9.14
C TYR A 99 12.02 -13.77 -10.59
N ALA A 100 11.34 -12.64 -10.76
CA ALA A 100 11.17 -12.05 -12.09
C ALA A 100 12.51 -11.62 -12.70
N ILE A 101 13.43 -11.05 -11.91
CA ILE A 101 14.78 -10.68 -12.36
C ILE A 101 15.55 -11.91 -12.84
N LEU A 102 15.62 -12.96 -12.03
CA LEU A 102 16.36 -14.16 -12.38
C LEU A 102 15.88 -14.76 -13.70
N ILE A 103 14.58 -14.97 -13.86
CA ILE A 103 14.02 -15.51 -15.10
C ILE A 103 14.26 -14.57 -16.28
N SER A 104 14.08 -13.25 -16.11
CA SER A 104 14.31 -12.30 -17.20
C SER A 104 15.76 -12.30 -17.68
N LYS A 105 16.73 -12.42 -16.78
CA LYS A 105 18.16 -12.43 -17.14
C LYS A 105 18.60 -13.74 -17.82
N ILE A 106 17.99 -14.89 -17.50
CA ILE A 106 18.21 -16.15 -18.24
C ILE A 106 17.86 -15.96 -19.73
N PHE A 107 16.82 -15.19 -20.05
CA PHE A 107 16.38 -14.94 -21.42
C PHE A 107 16.90 -13.63 -22.01
N ASN A 108 17.86 -12.97 -21.37
CA ASN A 108 18.37 -11.65 -21.76
C ASN A 108 17.26 -10.60 -22.00
N ALA A 109 16.15 -10.71 -21.25
CA ALA A 109 15.02 -9.80 -21.36
C ALA A 109 15.19 -8.59 -20.44
N LYS A 110 14.85 -7.38 -20.93
CA LYS A 110 14.87 -6.16 -20.13
C LYS A 110 13.85 -6.24 -18.99
N ILE A 111 14.27 -5.90 -17.77
CA ILE A 111 13.41 -5.88 -16.59
C ILE A 111 13.59 -4.64 -15.76
N ILE A 112 12.48 -3.95 -15.50
CA ILE A 112 12.39 -2.87 -14.52
C ILE A 112 11.57 -3.35 -13.32
N VAL A 113 11.89 -2.87 -12.14
CA VAL A 113 11.25 -3.33 -10.92
C VAL A 113 10.72 -2.18 -10.07
N ARG A 114 9.60 -2.43 -9.40
CA ARG A 114 9.02 -1.54 -8.41
C ARG A 114 9.13 -2.15 -7.01
N ALA A 115 9.90 -1.53 -6.14
CA ALA A 115 9.97 -1.94 -4.74
C ALA A 115 8.82 -1.29 -3.93
N ASN A 116 8.11 -2.11 -3.15
CA ASN A 116 6.86 -1.74 -2.47
C ASN A 116 6.96 -1.64 -0.96
N SER A 117 8.01 -2.21 -0.36
CA SER A 117 8.23 -2.22 1.09
C SER A 117 9.68 -1.88 1.41
N ALA A 118 9.87 -1.17 2.52
CA ALA A 118 11.19 -0.72 2.95
C ALA A 118 12.16 -1.89 3.16
N PRO A 119 13.45 -1.74 2.81
CA PRO A 119 14.47 -2.77 3.01
C PRO A 119 14.60 -3.24 4.46
N SER A 120 14.37 -2.36 5.42
CA SER A 120 14.36 -2.66 6.85
C SER A 120 13.32 -3.70 7.28
N GLY A 121 12.24 -3.85 6.49
CA GLY A 121 11.20 -4.86 6.74
C GLY A 121 11.46 -6.24 6.12
N TRP A 122 12.54 -6.42 5.35
CA TRP A 122 12.77 -7.69 4.63
C TRP A 122 13.54 -8.73 5.42
N SER A 123 14.59 -8.33 6.10
CA SER A 123 15.39 -9.22 6.95
C SER A 123 16.36 -8.44 7.81
N HIS A 124 16.60 -8.93 9.02
CA HIS A 124 17.72 -8.47 9.87
C HIS A 124 19.03 -9.17 9.50
N ASN A 125 19.00 -10.27 8.73
CA ASN A 125 20.17 -11.04 8.35
C ASN A 125 20.97 -10.30 7.25
N MET A 126 22.24 -10.00 7.54
CA MET A 126 23.14 -9.28 6.64
C MET A 126 23.44 -10.05 5.35
N PHE A 127 23.56 -11.37 5.43
CA PHE A 127 23.82 -12.21 4.26
C PHE A 127 22.64 -12.17 3.27
N LYS A 128 21.41 -12.29 3.78
CA LYS A 128 20.21 -12.13 2.95
C LYS A 128 20.11 -10.75 2.32
N LYS A 129 20.53 -9.70 3.02
CA LYS A 129 20.58 -8.33 2.47
C LYS A 129 21.59 -8.21 1.33
N LYS A 130 22.78 -8.82 1.45
CA LYS A 130 23.80 -8.83 0.38
C LYS A 130 23.31 -9.55 -0.86
N ILE A 131 22.71 -10.76 -0.71
CA ILE A 131 22.12 -11.50 -1.82
C ILE A 131 21.01 -10.67 -2.51
N TYR A 132 20.13 -10.06 -1.73
CA TYR A 132 19.07 -9.23 -2.28
C TYR A 132 19.63 -8.02 -3.03
N SER A 133 20.65 -7.35 -2.48
CA SER A 133 21.33 -6.23 -3.13
C SER A 133 21.94 -6.65 -4.47
N PHE A 134 22.63 -7.78 -4.50
CA PHE A 134 23.20 -8.32 -5.73
C PHE A 134 22.11 -8.59 -6.79
N LEU A 135 21.06 -9.32 -6.40
CA LEU A 135 20.00 -9.69 -7.34
C LEU A 135 19.21 -8.49 -7.86
N ILE A 136 18.89 -7.51 -7.01
CA ILE A 136 18.14 -6.32 -7.45
C ILE A 136 18.97 -5.43 -8.38
N ASN A 137 20.31 -5.43 -8.24
CA ASN A 137 21.22 -4.71 -9.14
C ASN A 137 21.27 -5.30 -10.57
N LEU A 138 20.82 -6.53 -10.76
CA LEU A 138 20.69 -7.12 -12.09
C LEU A 138 19.52 -6.53 -12.89
N ALA A 139 18.56 -5.83 -12.25
CA ALA A 139 17.48 -5.14 -12.94
C ALA A 139 18.02 -3.94 -13.73
N ASP A 140 17.44 -3.68 -14.90
CA ASP A 140 17.87 -2.58 -15.78
C ASP A 140 17.50 -1.19 -15.19
N ASP A 141 16.40 -1.10 -14.44
CA ASP A 141 16.07 0.12 -13.67
C ASP A 141 15.20 -0.25 -12.45
N VAL A 142 15.35 0.51 -11.36
CA VAL A 142 14.64 0.27 -10.10
C VAL A 142 13.89 1.53 -9.69
N MET A 143 12.58 1.39 -9.43
CA MET A 143 11.79 2.47 -8.87
C MET A 143 11.24 2.15 -7.48
N VAL A 144 11.08 3.19 -6.70
CA VAL A 144 10.50 3.18 -5.36
C VAL A 144 9.37 4.21 -5.26
N ASN A 145 8.55 4.14 -4.22
CA ASN A 145 7.35 4.98 -4.12
C ASN A 145 7.48 6.15 -3.13
N SER A 146 8.69 6.44 -2.60
CA SER A 146 8.92 7.61 -1.74
C SER A 146 10.38 8.07 -1.81
N ILE A 147 10.64 9.33 -1.43
CA ILE A 147 11.98 9.92 -1.37
C ILE A 147 12.81 9.23 -0.27
N GLN A 148 12.19 8.99 0.89
CA GLN A 148 12.87 8.31 1.99
C GLN A 148 13.29 6.89 1.56
N PHE A 149 12.42 6.20 0.85
CA PHE A 149 12.71 4.86 0.34
C PHE A 149 13.89 4.87 -0.66
N LYS A 150 13.99 5.91 -1.53
CA LYS A 150 15.14 6.12 -2.41
C LYS A 150 16.44 6.29 -1.60
N LYS A 151 16.41 7.07 -0.51
CA LYS A 151 17.56 7.27 0.37
C LYS A 151 17.98 5.94 1.03
N ASP A 152 17.01 5.18 1.54
CA ASP A 152 17.26 3.89 2.20
C ASP A 152 17.88 2.86 1.23
N PHE A 153 17.39 2.79 -0.02
CA PHE A 153 17.98 1.93 -1.05
C PHE A 153 19.44 2.28 -1.34
N LYS A 154 19.74 3.57 -1.47
CA LYS A 154 21.13 4.01 -1.68
C LYS A 154 22.00 3.67 -0.46
N LYS A 155 21.50 3.93 0.76
CA LYS A 155 22.27 3.68 2.00
C LYS A 155 22.52 2.19 2.25
N ILE A 156 21.49 1.34 2.07
CA ILE A 156 21.55 -0.08 2.49
C ILE A 156 22.12 -0.97 1.38
N PHE A 157 21.80 -0.67 0.12
CA PHE A 157 22.12 -1.52 -1.03
C PHE A 157 23.07 -0.88 -2.03
N ASN A 158 23.41 0.41 -1.85
CA ASN A 158 24.17 1.23 -2.81
C ASN A 158 23.53 1.27 -4.24
N ILE A 159 22.21 1.15 -4.32
CA ILE A 159 21.47 1.15 -5.59
C ILE A 159 20.89 2.53 -5.86
N LYS A 160 21.12 3.06 -7.08
CA LYS A 160 20.43 4.24 -7.59
C LYS A 160 19.00 3.87 -7.98
N THR A 161 18.01 4.54 -7.41
CA THR A 161 16.61 4.31 -7.73
C THR A 161 15.93 5.61 -8.17
N LYS A 162 14.88 5.49 -8.99
CA LYS A 162 13.93 6.57 -9.23
C LYS A 162 12.79 6.50 -8.24
N TYR A 163 12.36 7.64 -7.70
CA TYR A 163 11.13 7.66 -6.92
C TYR A 163 9.98 8.21 -7.77
N ILE A 164 8.82 7.55 -7.66
CA ILE A 164 7.57 8.00 -8.25
C ILE A 164 6.49 7.69 -7.21
N TYR A 165 5.80 8.73 -6.72
CA TYR A 165 4.73 8.53 -5.75
C TYR A 165 3.59 7.68 -6.31
N ASN A 166 2.86 7.03 -5.42
CA ASN A 166 1.61 6.38 -5.79
C ASN A 166 0.64 7.42 -6.35
N PRO A 167 0.14 7.27 -7.60
CA PRO A 167 -0.85 8.18 -8.15
C PRO A 167 -2.17 8.05 -7.39
N PHE A 168 -2.75 9.19 -7.02
CA PHE A 168 -3.99 9.25 -6.27
C PHE A 168 -5.16 9.62 -7.20
N ASP A 169 -6.01 8.65 -7.48
CA ASP A 169 -7.20 8.86 -8.30
C ASP A 169 -8.40 9.28 -7.44
N LYS A 170 -8.76 10.56 -7.54
CA LYS A 170 -9.91 11.15 -6.83
C LYS A 170 -11.24 10.54 -7.24
N SER A 171 -11.37 10.08 -8.49
CA SER A 171 -12.62 9.52 -9.02
C SER A 171 -13.08 8.26 -8.29
N LEU A 172 -12.13 7.52 -7.71
CA LEU A 172 -12.41 6.31 -6.93
C LEU A 172 -13.12 6.63 -5.60
N ILE A 173 -12.99 7.85 -5.09
CA ILE A 173 -13.58 8.27 -3.81
C ILE A 173 -14.98 8.86 -4.00
N ASN A 174 -15.18 9.65 -5.05
CA ASN A 174 -16.42 10.41 -5.25
C ASN A 174 -17.66 9.55 -5.58
N LYS A 175 -17.46 8.27 -5.93
CA LYS A 175 -18.55 7.38 -6.39
C LYS A 175 -19.44 6.81 -5.27
N ASN A 176 -19.19 7.09 -3.98
CA ASN A 176 -19.91 6.44 -2.88
C ASN A 176 -20.19 7.35 -1.70
N ASN A 177 -21.26 8.09 -1.77
CA ASN A 177 -21.89 8.77 -0.63
C ASN A 177 -22.93 7.87 0.05
N ASN A 178 -22.52 6.77 0.66
CA ASN A 178 -23.44 5.97 1.46
C ASN A 178 -23.75 6.67 2.79
N LYS A 179 -25.01 7.12 2.96
CA LYS A 179 -25.49 7.90 4.10
C LYS A 179 -25.69 7.11 5.42
N LYS A 180 -25.35 5.81 5.47
CA LYS A 180 -25.55 4.98 6.68
C LYS A 180 -24.78 5.53 7.89
N ASN A 181 -25.43 5.50 9.04
CA ASN A 181 -24.77 5.80 10.33
C ASN A 181 -23.79 4.69 10.69
N LEU A 182 -22.50 4.95 10.44
CA LEU A 182 -21.41 3.97 10.62
C LEU A 182 -20.80 4.02 12.02
N PHE A 183 -21.04 5.13 12.74
CA PHE A 183 -20.58 5.39 14.10
C PHE A 183 -21.75 5.85 14.97
N LYS A 184 -21.63 5.71 16.28
CA LYS A 184 -22.59 6.27 17.26
C LYS A 184 -22.65 7.80 17.15
N LYS A 185 -23.83 8.41 17.41
CA LYS A 185 -24.03 9.86 17.15
C LYS A 185 -23.06 10.77 17.91
N LYS A 186 -22.87 10.59 19.20
CA LYS A 186 -22.07 11.50 20.07
C LYS A 186 -20.70 10.93 20.46
N SER A 187 -20.04 10.11 19.59
CA SER A 187 -18.73 9.50 19.88
C SER A 187 -17.57 10.26 19.26
N LEU A 188 -16.37 10.16 19.88
CA LEU A 188 -15.11 10.45 19.21
C LEU A 188 -14.77 9.29 18.25
N LYS A 189 -14.90 9.55 16.96
CA LYS A 189 -14.85 8.55 15.89
C LYS A 189 -13.44 8.30 15.42
N ILE A 190 -12.88 7.15 15.79
CA ILE A 190 -11.52 6.75 15.46
C ILE A 190 -11.58 5.60 14.46
N LEU A 191 -10.80 5.70 13.39
CA LEU A 191 -10.78 4.70 12.32
C LEU A 191 -9.36 4.22 12.04
N SER A 192 -9.19 2.91 11.89
CA SER A 192 -7.98 2.29 11.33
C SER A 192 -8.35 1.34 10.21
N ILE A 193 -7.58 1.37 9.10
CA ILE A 193 -7.82 0.53 7.93
C ILE A 193 -6.52 -0.14 7.51
N GLY A 194 -6.53 -1.47 7.43
CA GLY A 194 -5.38 -2.25 6.98
C GLY A 194 -5.59 -3.74 7.10
N ARG A 195 -4.71 -4.54 6.49
CA ARG A 195 -4.72 -5.98 6.72
C ARG A 195 -4.52 -6.28 8.21
N LEU A 196 -5.24 -7.23 8.74
CA LEU A 196 -5.05 -7.66 10.15
C LEU A 196 -3.85 -8.61 10.23
N THR A 197 -2.64 -8.02 10.20
CA THR A 197 -1.36 -8.74 10.24
C THR A 197 -0.42 -8.09 11.25
N SER A 198 0.61 -8.80 11.68
CA SER A 198 1.65 -8.29 12.59
C SER A 198 2.33 -7.02 12.06
N GLN A 199 2.44 -6.86 10.72
CA GLN A 199 2.96 -5.65 10.09
C GLN A 199 2.13 -4.41 10.41
N LYS A 200 0.79 -4.52 10.39
CA LYS A 200 -0.13 -3.39 10.61
C LYS A 200 -0.34 -3.06 12.08
N ASP A 201 0.02 -3.96 12.96
CA ASP A 201 0.13 -3.79 14.41
C ASP A 201 -1.08 -3.13 15.08
N HIS A 202 -2.29 -3.60 14.71
CA HIS A 202 -3.53 -3.10 15.31
C HIS A 202 -3.60 -3.33 16.82
N ILE A 203 -2.79 -4.24 17.36
CA ILE A 203 -2.69 -4.49 18.82
C ILE A 203 -2.22 -3.22 19.56
N THR A 204 -1.32 -2.41 18.96
CA THR A 204 -0.90 -1.12 19.53
C THR A 204 -2.10 -0.17 19.68
N LEU A 205 -3.03 -0.12 18.71
CA LEU A 205 -4.27 0.67 18.84
C LEU A 205 -5.17 0.13 19.95
N LEU A 206 -5.29 -1.20 20.10
CA LEU A 206 -6.08 -1.79 21.17
C LEU A 206 -5.49 -1.52 22.57
N LYS A 207 -4.17 -1.55 22.70
CA LYS A 207 -3.49 -1.16 23.95
C LYS A 207 -3.73 0.31 24.27
N ALA A 208 -3.66 1.19 23.27
CA ALA A 208 -3.97 2.62 23.42
C ALA A 208 -5.44 2.84 23.84
N ALA A 209 -6.39 2.05 23.31
CA ALA A 209 -7.82 2.17 23.61
C ALA A 209 -8.13 2.05 25.11
N LYS A 210 -7.34 1.28 25.85
CA LYS A 210 -7.48 1.14 27.32
C LYS A 210 -7.13 2.42 28.08
N LEU A 211 -6.32 3.29 27.47
CA LEU A 211 -5.79 4.52 28.09
C LEU A 211 -6.50 5.78 27.57
N ILE A 212 -7.46 5.64 26.65
CA ILE A 212 -8.24 6.77 26.16
C ILE A 212 -9.25 7.17 27.24
N ASN A 213 -9.29 8.46 27.54
CA ASN A 213 -10.23 9.03 28.51
C ASN A 213 -11.70 8.72 28.11
N PRO A 214 -12.46 8.02 28.97
CA PRO A 214 -13.87 7.67 28.71
C PRO A 214 -14.77 8.89 28.44
N ASN A 215 -14.47 10.06 29.01
CA ASN A 215 -15.23 11.30 28.80
C ASN A 215 -15.16 11.82 27.34
N LEU A 216 -14.24 11.28 26.53
CA LEU A 216 -14.23 11.52 25.07
C LEU A 216 -15.26 10.68 24.33
N ASN A 217 -15.87 9.69 25.00
CA ASN A 217 -16.78 8.72 24.42
C ASN A 217 -16.22 8.10 23.13
N PRO A 218 -15.06 7.40 23.19
CA PRO A 218 -14.40 6.91 22.00
C PRO A 218 -15.15 5.75 21.35
N GLU A 219 -15.21 5.75 20.00
CA GLU A 219 -15.60 4.60 19.21
C GLU A 219 -14.56 4.33 18.13
N ILE A 220 -13.94 3.14 18.20
CA ILE A 220 -12.85 2.73 17.33
C ILE A 220 -13.36 1.67 16.37
N LEU A 221 -13.28 1.94 15.07
CA LEU A 221 -13.57 0.97 14.03
C LEU A 221 -12.27 0.53 13.37
N ILE A 222 -12.06 -0.78 13.25
CA ILE A 222 -10.94 -1.38 12.54
C ILE A 222 -11.48 -2.13 11.33
N ILE A 223 -11.05 -1.71 10.13
CA ILE A 223 -11.49 -2.29 8.86
C ILE A 223 -10.34 -3.09 8.25
N GLY A 224 -10.58 -4.37 8.01
CA GLY A 224 -9.62 -5.26 7.36
C GLY A 224 -9.92 -6.73 7.57
N LYS A 225 -9.08 -7.57 6.97
CA LYS A 225 -9.02 -9.03 7.16
C LYS A 225 -7.56 -9.47 7.26
N GLY A 226 -7.29 -10.58 7.91
CA GLY A 226 -5.94 -11.13 8.02
C GLY A 226 -5.79 -12.11 9.17
N SER A 227 -4.58 -12.65 9.30
CA SER A 227 -4.23 -13.71 10.26
C SER A 227 -4.43 -13.31 11.73
N GLU A 228 -4.30 -12.01 12.06
CA GLU A 228 -4.44 -11.51 13.43
C GLU A 228 -5.89 -11.33 13.90
N TYR A 229 -6.90 -11.66 13.06
CA TYR A 229 -8.31 -11.42 13.40
C TYR A 229 -8.71 -12.02 14.77
N TYR A 230 -8.39 -13.29 14.98
CA TYR A 230 -8.76 -14.00 16.21
C TYR A 230 -7.99 -13.48 17.42
N ASN A 231 -6.70 -13.15 17.28
CA ASN A 231 -5.88 -12.57 18.34
C ASN A 231 -6.44 -11.20 18.77
N LEU A 232 -6.79 -10.34 17.80
CA LEU A 232 -7.40 -9.03 18.09
C LEU A 232 -8.78 -9.17 18.73
N LYS A 233 -9.62 -10.09 18.26
CA LYS A 233 -10.95 -10.35 18.82
C LYS A 233 -10.85 -10.85 20.27
N ASN A 234 -9.93 -11.76 20.55
CA ASN A 234 -9.67 -12.27 21.90
C ASN A 234 -9.15 -11.15 22.83
N TYR A 235 -8.20 -10.33 22.36
CA TYR A 235 -7.70 -9.19 23.14
C TYR A 235 -8.82 -8.21 23.50
N ILE A 236 -9.72 -7.89 22.56
CA ILE A 236 -10.91 -7.03 22.79
C ILE A 236 -11.80 -7.65 23.87
N LYS A 237 -12.01 -8.98 23.84
CA LYS A 237 -12.85 -9.70 24.84
C LYS A 237 -12.23 -9.64 26.24
N ILE A 238 -10.97 -10.04 26.37
CA ILE A 238 -10.27 -10.15 27.67
C ILE A 238 -10.13 -8.77 28.35
N ASN A 239 -9.92 -7.71 27.55
CA ASN A 239 -9.73 -6.36 28.09
C ASN A 239 -11.01 -5.52 28.14
N ASN A 240 -12.19 -6.11 28.03
CA ASN A 240 -13.51 -5.43 28.10
C ASN A 240 -13.68 -4.25 27.13
N LEU A 241 -13.05 -4.33 25.94
CA LEU A 241 -13.08 -3.24 24.94
C LEU A 241 -14.25 -3.32 23.94
N LYS A 242 -15.19 -4.27 24.09
CA LYS A 242 -16.31 -4.50 23.15
C LYS A 242 -17.19 -3.28 22.93
N ASN A 243 -17.35 -2.41 23.94
CA ASN A 243 -18.16 -1.19 23.85
C ASN A 243 -17.46 -0.06 23.11
N ILE A 244 -16.12 -0.11 22.97
CA ILE A 244 -15.27 0.92 22.40
C ILE A 244 -14.77 0.52 21.01
N VAL A 245 -14.40 -0.77 20.81
CA VAL A 245 -13.71 -1.25 19.60
C VAL A 245 -14.56 -2.27 18.85
N LYS A 246 -14.66 -2.07 17.51
CA LYS A 246 -15.33 -3.01 16.61
C LYS A 246 -14.42 -3.40 15.43
N LEU A 247 -14.30 -4.70 15.17
CA LEU A 247 -13.69 -5.25 13.97
C LEU A 247 -14.79 -5.34 12.88
N ILE A 248 -14.73 -4.49 11.85
CA ILE A 248 -15.80 -4.35 10.84
C ILE A 248 -15.66 -5.34 9.68
N GLY A 249 -14.53 -6.08 9.61
CA GLY A 249 -14.20 -6.89 8.46
C GLY A 249 -13.70 -6.06 7.28
N TYR A 250 -13.45 -6.73 6.16
CA TYR A 250 -12.99 -6.07 4.93
C TYR A 250 -14.11 -5.24 4.27
N LYS A 251 -13.78 -4.04 3.80
CA LYS A 251 -14.65 -3.18 3.00
C LYS A 251 -13.94 -2.77 1.72
N LYS A 252 -14.52 -3.09 0.56
CA LYS A 252 -13.95 -2.77 -0.75
C LYS A 252 -13.81 -1.25 -0.96
N GLN A 253 -14.76 -0.47 -0.43
CA GLN A 253 -14.80 0.98 -0.54
C GLN A 253 -15.02 1.61 0.83
N PRO A 254 -13.96 1.82 1.62
CA PRO A 254 -14.09 2.28 3.00
C PRO A 254 -14.20 3.82 3.13
N TYR A 255 -14.40 4.54 2.03
CA TYR A 255 -14.30 6.00 1.99
C TYR A 255 -15.34 6.70 2.86
N SER A 256 -16.58 6.18 2.94
CA SER A 256 -17.61 6.70 3.82
C SER A 256 -17.24 6.57 5.31
N TYR A 257 -16.52 5.52 5.69
CA TYR A 257 -15.98 5.38 7.06
C TYR A 257 -14.91 6.45 7.33
N ILE A 258 -14.00 6.67 6.36
CA ILE A 258 -12.99 7.72 6.48
C ILE A 258 -13.66 9.09 6.57
N GLN A 259 -14.62 9.40 5.71
CA GLN A 259 -15.34 10.68 5.72
C GLN A 259 -16.03 10.97 7.06
N LYS A 260 -16.57 9.96 7.72
CA LYS A 260 -17.30 10.09 8.98
C LYS A 260 -16.42 9.99 10.23
N SER A 261 -15.17 9.60 10.10
CA SER A 261 -14.23 9.56 11.22
C SER A 261 -13.74 10.97 11.59
N ASN A 262 -13.37 11.15 12.85
CA ASN A 262 -12.67 12.33 13.36
C ASN A 262 -11.16 12.16 13.25
N ILE A 263 -10.68 10.97 13.61
CA ILE A 263 -9.26 10.60 13.66
C ILE A 263 -9.05 9.36 12.80
N PHE A 264 -8.03 9.39 11.95
CA PHE A 264 -7.51 8.22 11.25
C PHE A 264 -6.20 7.78 11.89
N VAL A 265 -6.09 6.51 12.29
CA VAL A 265 -4.91 5.97 12.98
C VAL A 265 -4.25 4.89 12.12
N LEU A 266 -2.91 4.98 11.98
CA LEU A 266 -2.07 3.94 11.40
C LEU A 266 -0.99 3.54 12.40
N THR A 267 -0.93 2.24 12.76
CA THR A 267 -0.02 1.70 13.78
C THR A 267 1.10 0.82 13.22
N SER A 268 1.29 0.82 11.90
CA SER A 268 2.18 -0.11 11.20
C SER A 268 3.63 -0.08 11.70
N LYS A 269 4.28 -1.25 11.70
CA LYS A 269 5.71 -1.41 12.02
C LYS A 269 6.63 -0.95 10.88
N TYR A 270 6.20 -1.13 9.65
CA TYR A 270 6.89 -0.68 8.43
C TYR A 270 5.91 -0.53 7.27
N GLU A 271 6.19 0.42 6.37
CA GLU A 271 5.38 0.74 5.19
C GLU A 271 6.29 1.00 3.97
N GLY A 272 5.66 1.13 2.81
CA GLY A 272 6.22 1.85 1.67
C GLY A 272 5.61 3.26 1.65
N LEU A 273 4.61 3.48 0.79
CA LEU A 273 3.75 4.67 0.80
C LEU A 273 2.30 4.22 1.03
N PRO A 274 1.77 4.29 2.25
CA PRO A 274 0.45 3.74 2.57
C PRO A 274 -0.68 4.54 1.94
N ASN A 275 -1.38 3.98 0.95
CA ASN A 275 -2.48 4.64 0.23
C ASN A 275 -3.60 5.10 1.17
N VAL A 276 -3.85 4.36 2.25
CA VAL A 276 -4.89 4.71 3.23
C VAL A 276 -4.62 6.05 3.94
N LEU A 277 -3.34 6.44 4.12
CA LEU A 277 -3.01 7.78 4.61
C LEU A 277 -3.27 8.85 3.56
N LEU A 278 -3.02 8.57 2.27
CA LEU A 278 -3.38 9.48 1.18
C LEU A 278 -4.89 9.68 1.12
N GLU A 279 -5.66 8.59 1.28
CA GLU A 279 -7.13 8.62 1.32
C GLU A 279 -7.64 9.46 2.50
N ALA A 280 -7.09 9.26 3.69
CA ALA A 280 -7.44 10.03 4.88
C ALA A 280 -7.06 11.51 4.75
N GLN A 281 -5.89 11.82 4.19
CA GLN A 281 -5.42 13.19 3.96
C GLN A 281 -6.27 13.93 2.92
N TYR A 282 -6.61 13.26 1.81
CA TYR A 282 -7.51 13.80 0.79
C TYR A 282 -8.90 14.12 1.37
N LEU A 283 -9.43 13.23 2.22
CA LEU A 283 -10.70 13.40 2.91
C LEU A 283 -10.61 14.33 4.15
N LYS A 284 -9.50 15.05 4.29
CA LYS A 284 -9.25 16.08 5.33
C LYS A 284 -9.45 15.53 6.75
N LYS A 285 -8.94 14.33 7.03
CA LYS A 285 -8.98 13.76 8.38
C LYS A 285 -7.74 14.10 9.17
N TYR A 286 -7.91 14.26 10.50
CA TYR A 286 -6.78 14.30 11.38
C TYR A 286 -6.12 12.93 11.44
N ILE A 287 -4.84 12.88 11.13
CA ILE A 287 -4.08 11.64 11.01
C ILE A 287 -3.08 11.51 12.15
N ILE A 288 -3.09 10.36 12.82
CA ILE A 288 -2.07 9.95 13.78
C ILE A 288 -1.44 8.67 13.26
N SER A 289 -0.14 8.65 13.06
CA SER A 289 0.54 7.49 12.48
C SER A 289 1.83 7.17 13.22
N THR A 290 2.22 5.90 13.19
CA THR A 290 3.60 5.55 13.56
C THR A 290 4.59 6.26 12.66
N SER A 291 5.73 6.63 13.24
CA SER A 291 6.91 7.14 12.53
C SER A 291 7.74 6.00 11.94
N CYS A 292 7.09 4.91 11.54
CA CYS A 292 7.77 3.74 10.99
C CYS A 292 8.59 4.07 9.73
N PRO A 293 9.59 3.24 9.39
CA PRO A 293 10.40 3.45 8.20
C PRO A 293 9.58 3.68 6.93
N THR A 294 9.99 4.70 6.17
CA THR A 294 9.44 5.23 4.93
C THR A 294 8.06 5.91 5.06
N GLY A 295 7.29 6.01 4.05
CA GLY A 295 5.97 6.61 3.80
C GLY A 295 5.30 7.53 4.81
N PRO A 296 4.95 7.10 6.02
CA PRO A 296 4.16 7.93 6.94
C PRO A 296 4.78 9.27 7.29
N ARG A 297 6.10 9.32 7.62
CA ARG A 297 6.81 10.59 7.87
C ARG A 297 6.77 11.52 6.67
N GLU A 298 6.93 10.97 5.48
CA GLU A 298 6.90 11.73 4.23
C GLU A 298 5.50 12.27 3.91
N ILE A 299 4.45 11.45 4.06
CA ILE A 299 3.06 11.86 3.87
C ILE A 299 2.69 12.95 4.88
N LEU A 300 3.07 12.79 6.14
CA LEU A 300 2.73 13.72 7.22
C LEU A 300 3.73 14.87 7.38
N LEU A 301 4.69 15.04 6.44
CA LEU A 301 5.66 16.16 6.44
C LEU A 301 6.42 16.26 7.77
N ASN A 302 6.90 15.13 8.28
CA ASN A 302 7.57 15.01 9.58
C ASN A 302 6.74 15.58 10.75
N GLY A 303 5.43 15.32 10.77
CA GLY A 303 4.52 15.74 11.85
C GLY A 303 3.77 17.06 11.59
N ARG A 304 4.11 17.82 10.53
CA ARG A 304 3.40 19.08 10.18
C ARG A 304 2.00 18.87 9.60
N ALA A 305 1.73 17.69 9.04
CA ALA A 305 0.43 17.35 8.42
C ALA A 305 -0.35 16.25 9.16
N GLY A 306 0.01 15.97 10.39
CA GLY A 306 -0.56 14.98 11.28
C GLY A 306 0.39 14.69 12.43
N ASP A 307 0.03 13.87 13.39
CA ASP A 307 0.91 13.50 14.49
C ASP A 307 1.61 12.16 14.24
N LEU A 308 2.86 12.09 14.71
CA LEU A 308 3.70 10.91 14.65
C LEU A 308 4.02 10.41 16.05
N PHE A 309 4.08 9.07 16.19
CA PHE A 309 4.52 8.39 17.41
C PHE A 309 5.39 7.17 17.02
N ASP A 310 6.20 6.68 17.95
CA ASP A 310 7.10 5.57 17.66
C ASP A 310 6.37 4.24 17.58
N VAL A 311 6.93 3.32 16.79
CA VAL A 311 6.34 1.98 16.59
C VAL A 311 6.15 1.28 17.94
N GLY A 312 4.92 0.84 18.22
CA GLY A 312 4.55 0.15 19.45
C GLY A 312 4.26 1.08 20.65
N ASP A 313 4.53 2.39 20.56
CA ASP A 313 4.26 3.33 21.66
C ASP A 313 2.76 3.69 21.74
N TYR A 314 2.00 2.74 22.31
CA TYR A 314 0.58 2.91 22.54
C TYR A 314 0.24 4.00 23.59
N ARG A 315 1.18 4.31 24.51
CA ARG A 315 0.99 5.38 25.53
C ARG A 315 1.00 6.74 24.87
N LYS A 316 1.96 7.00 24.00
CA LYS A 316 2.00 8.23 23.21
C LYS A 316 0.80 8.38 22.30
N LEU A 317 0.36 7.29 21.63
CA LEU A 317 -0.86 7.29 20.82
C LEU A 317 -2.07 7.69 21.65
N ALA A 318 -2.28 7.10 22.83
CA ALA A 318 -3.38 7.45 23.73
C ALA A 318 -3.30 8.92 24.19
N SER A 319 -2.10 9.39 24.58
CA SER A 319 -1.86 10.79 24.96
C SER A 319 -2.26 11.77 23.87
N ILE A 320 -1.90 11.50 22.60
CA ILE A 320 -2.29 12.35 21.46
C ILE A 320 -3.80 12.35 21.27
N ILE A 321 -4.47 11.19 21.36
CA ILE A 321 -5.93 11.08 21.25
C ILE A 321 -6.63 11.83 22.37
N ASN A 322 -6.15 11.71 23.61
CA ASN A 322 -6.75 12.38 24.77
C ASN A 322 -6.72 13.89 24.66
N LYS A 323 -5.73 14.45 23.97
CA LYS A 323 -5.61 15.89 23.71
C LYS A 323 -6.46 16.39 22.51
N TYR A 324 -7.22 15.52 21.84
CA TYR A 324 -7.97 15.87 20.62
C TYR A 324 -8.89 17.09 20.79
N LYS A 325 -9.68 17.12 21.87
CA LYS A 325 -10.62 18.25 22.12
C LYS A 325 -9.89 19.57 22.44
N LEU A 326 -8.75 19.50 23.11
CA LEU A 326 -7.95 20.66 23.51
C LEU A 326 -7.17 21.28 22.34
N ASN A 327 -6.73 20.45 21.40
CA ASN A 327 -5.80 20.85 20.33
C ASN A 327 -6.48 21.17 18.99
N LYS A 328 -7.77 21.50 18.95
CA LYS A 328 -8.53 21.68 17.70
C LYS A 328 -7.88 22.67 16.72
N LYS A 329 -7.34 23.80 17.21
CA LYS A 329 -6.65 24.81 16.38
C LYS A 329 -5.44 24.19 15.67
N ASN A 330 -4.56 23.52 16.41
CA ASN A 330 -3.36 22.88 15.87
C ASN A 330 -3.73 21.73 14.89
N ILE A 331 -4.75 20.93 15.22
CA ILE A 331 -5.27 19.87 14.35
C ILE A 331 -5.76 20.46 13.02
N SER A 332 -6.48 21.56 13.04
CA SER A 332 -6.96 22.25 11.83
C SER A 332 -5.79 22.74 10.96
N ILE A 333 -4.73 23.27 11.58
CA ILE A 333 -3.49 23.67 10.87
C ILE A 333 -2.84 22.45 10.20
N LYS A 334 -2.70 21.33 10.89
CA LYS A 334 -2.12 20.09 10.34
C LYS A 334 -2.93 19.56 9.16
N ILE A 335 -4.25 19.52 9.26
CA ILE A 335 -5.15 19.12 8.18
C ILE A 335 -4.98 20.03 6.95
N ARG A 336 -4.96 21.36 7.16
CA ARG A 336 -4.76 22.34 6.08
C ARG A 336 -3.40 22.16 5.42
N THR A 337 -2.34 21.98 6.21
CA THR A 337 -0.97 21.74 5.71
C THR A 337 -0.92 20.48 4.84
N GLY A 338 -1.53 19.39 5.28
CA GLY A 338 -1.65 18.16 4.50
C GLY A 338 -2.37 18.37 3.18
N SER A 339 -3.50 19.07 3.19
CA SER A 339 -4.31 19.37 2.01
C SER A 339 -3.55 20.23 0.99
N LYS A 340 -2.85 21.29 1.44
CA LYS A 340 -2.04 22.16 0.55
C LYS A 340 -0.92 21.39 -0.15
N ASN A 341 -0.29 20.44 0.54
CA ASN A 341 0.84 19.66 0.01
C ASN A 341 0.40 18.37 -0.71
N PHE A 342 -0.89 18.12 -0.88
CA PHE A 342 -1.42 16.89 -1.45
C PHE A 342 -1.13 16.73 -2.95
N ARG A 343 -0.91 17.84 -3.69
CA ARG A 343 -0.65 17.86 -5.15
C ARG A 343 0.50 16.93 -5.57
N ARG A 344 1.50 16.71 -4.73
CA ARG A 344 2.61 15.79 -5.01
C ARG A 344 2.17 14.34 -5.31
N PHE A 345 0.95 13.95 -4.92
CA PHE A 345 0.34 12.64 -5.20
C PHE A 345 -0.64 12.69 -6.37
N ASP A 346 -0.62 13.79 -7.15
CA ASP A 346 -1.53 13.97 -8.28
C ASP A 346 -1.51 12.78 -9.23
N TYR A 347 -2.71 12.40 -9.71
CA TYR A 347 -2.91 11.28 -10.61
C TYR A 347 -2.14 11.45 -11.92
N PHE A 348 -2.35 12.57 -12.59
CA PHE A 348 -1.77 12.79 -13.94
C PHE A 348 -0.25 12.94 -13.87
N GLU A 349 0.26 13.73 -12.94
CA GLU A 349 1.71 13.95 -12.78
C GLU A 349 2.46 12.63 -12.50
N ASN A 350 1.95 11.82 -11.56
CA ASN A 350 2.63 10.58 -11.20
C ASN A 350 2.42 9.47 -12.24
N CYS A 351 1.23 9.33 -12.83
CA CYS A 351 1.04 8.41 -13.96
C CYS A 351 1.91 8.75 -15.16
N TYR A 352 2.11 10.04 -15.45
CA TYR A 352 3.02 10.47 -16.52
C TYR A 352 4.48 10.14 -16.21
N LYS A 353 4.91 10.26 -14.94
CA LYS A 353 6.24 9.81 -14.52
C LYS A 353 6.40 8.29 -14.68
N TYR A 354 5.36 7.50 -14.39
CA TYR A 354 5.36 6.06 -14.69
C TYR A 354 5.48 5.78 -16.17
N TYR A 355 4.72 6.49 -17.01
CA TYR A 355 4.80 6.36 -18.46
C TYR A 355 6.22 6.69 -18.98
N LYS A 356 6.82 7.81 -18.55
CA LYS A 356 8.20 8.16 -18.90
C LYS A 356 9.22 7.12 -18.44
N PHE A 357 9.02 6.56 -17.23
CA PHE A 357 9.89 5.53 -16.70
C PHE A 357 9.85 4.25 -17.54
N VAL A 358 8.66 3.81 -17.92
CA VAL A 358 8.46 2.66 -18.80
C VAL A 358 9.01 2.93 -20.21
N SER A 359 8.65 4.08 -20.82
CA SER A 359 9.04 4.40 -22.21
C SER A 359 10.54 4.55 -22.42
N LYS A 360 11.27 5.02 -21.40
CA LYS A 360 12.73 5.12 -21.44
C LYS A 360 13.41 3.75 -21.48
N ASN A 361 12.78 2.72 -20.91
CA ASN A 361 13.36 1.39 -20.79
C ASN A 361 12.98 0.43 -21.93
N PHE A 362 12.10 0.85 -22.84
CA PHE A 362 11.92 0.17 -24.11
C PHE A 362 13.14 0.40 -25.01
#